data_6f46bd2d9b68de0178b182dfea7b0808
#
_entry.id   6f46bd2d9b68de0178b182dfea7b0808
#
_cell.length_a   1.000
_cell.length_b   1.000
_cell.length_c   1.000
_cell.angle_alpha   90.00
_cell.angle_beta   90.00
_cell.angle_gamma   90.00
#
_symmetry.space_group_name_H-M   'P 1'
#
loop_
_entity.id
_entity.type
_entity.pdbx_description
1 polymer ?
#
loop_
_entity_poly.entity_id
_entity_poly.type
_entity_poly.pdbx_seq_one_letter_code
_entity_poly.pdbx_strand_id
1 'polypeptide(L)'
;MRGSRAVKAAATVGAAAVYRKMRAPVRQNSPFRRAWELNLLRSLRELEDLAAGADSPSPDVNGDPTLCDAAPVGGASVAPCEAKPRPFVYAALGDSAAQGLGAASIAEGYVPRIAAGLEAALSRRVILLNVSLSGGTAESVLTSQLPQLAGLRAGAAHVVPDLVTLDVGGNDVSLSRLSVEDFAGLMDRVCRELPGPAVVANIPTFKPLASAERAARLSAAIDAAAKKHGCGLVDLLDVSEAMSTREYIVTHHAADMFHPSSAWYSRWAELFMEQIARIFGFAPPDMAEVPAWSGAAGLRVE
;
A
#
# COMPACT_ATOMS: atom_id res chain seq x y z
N MET A 1 26.63 -16.21 47.27
CA MET A 1 27.14 -16.11 45.86
C MET A 1 26.22 -16.70 44.75
N ARG A 2 25.04 -17.27 45.05
CA ARG A 2 24.11 -17.79 44.02
C ARG A 2 23.20 -16.74 43.36
N GLY A 3 22.90 -15.61 44.02
CA GLY A 3 22.01 -14.56 43.48
C GLY A 3 22.59 -13.72 42.34
N SER A 4 23.90 -13.52 42.28
CA SER A 4 24.54 -12.69 41.25
C SER A 4 24.57 -13.36 39.87
N ARG A 5 24.59 -14.68 39.77
CA ARG A 5 24.55 -15.40 38.49
C ARG A 5 23.17 -15.42 37.86
N ALA A 6 22.12 -15.55 38.69
CA ALA A 6 20.71 -15.55 38.17
C ALA A 6 20.30 -14.16 37.62
N VAL A 7 20.69 -13.07 38.30
CA VAL A 7 20.41 -11.69 37.84
C VAL A 7 21.18 -11.37 36.55
N LYS A 8 22.44 -11.79 36.41
CA LYS A 8 23.18 -11.62 35.16
C LYS A 8 22.61 -12.43 34.01
N ALA A 9 22.16 -13.68 34.27
CA ALA A 9 21.52 -14.51 33.23
C ALA A 9 20.17 -13.92 32.77
N ALA A 10 19.34 -13.42 33.69
CA ALA A 10 18.07 -12.77 33.36
C ALA A 10 18.28 -11.48 32.56
N ALA A 11 19.27 -10.66 32.92
CA ALA A 11 19.62 -9.45 32.18
C ALA A 11 20.14 -9.76 30.77
N THR A 12 20.91 -10.84 30.60
CA THR A 12 21.44 -11.24 29.28
C THR A 12 20.35 -11.80 28.39
N VAL A 13 19.40 -12.57 28.92
CA VAL A 13 18.23 -13.06 28.19
C VAL A 13 17.31 -11.91 27.79
N GLY A 14 17.09 -10.94 28.68
CA GLY A 14 16.33 -9.74 28.39
C GLY A 14 16.97 -8.90 27.26
N ALA A 15 18.27 -8.65 27.33
CA ALA A 15 19.01 -7.92 26.31
C ALA A 15 18.98 -8.64 24.94
N ALA A 16 19.13 -9.96 24.92
CA ALA A 16 19.06 -10.75 23.69
C ALA A 16 17.65 -10.77 23.09
N ALA A 17 16.60 -10.75 23.92
CA ALA A 17 15.22 -10.66 23.47
C ALA A 17 14.92 -9.28 22.87
N VAL A 18 15.35 -8.20 23.51
CA VAL A 18 15.25 -6.82 23.00
C VAL A 18 16.03 -6.68 21.68
N TYR A 19 17.28 -7.14 21.62
CA TYR A 19 18.08 -7.10 20.40
C TYR A 19 17.44 -7.88 19.25
N ARG A 20 16.84 -9.05 19.54
CA ARG A 20 16.10 -9.83 18.55
C ARG A 20 14.86 -9.11 18.02
N LYS A 21 14.12 -8.43 18.92
CA LYS A 21 12.96 -7.61 18.55
C LYS A 21 13.36 -6.41 17.68
N MET A 22 14.43 -5.70 18.06
CA MET A 22 14.94 -4.55 17.30
C MET A 22 15.42 -4.93 15.87
N ARG A 23 15.84 -6.19 15.66
CA ARG A 23 16.22 -6.69 14.34
C ARG A 23 15.10 -7.35 13.56
N ALA A 24 13.90 -7.46 14.11
CA ALA A 24 12.78 -8.11 13.44
C ALA A 24 12.45 -7.44 12.08
N PRO A 25 12.30 -6.13 11.95
CA PRO A 25 12.02 -5.50 10.67
C PRO A 25 13.15 -5.67 9.64
N VAL A 26 14.41 -5.64 10.06
CA VAL A 26 15.55 -5.93 9.16
C VAL A 26 15.48 -7.35 8.60
N ARG A 27 14.99 -8.32 9.39
CA ARG A 27 14.78 -9.70 8.94
C ARG A 27 13.56 -9.85 8.04
N GLN A 28 12.57 -8.96 8.17
CA GLN A 28 11.37 -8.94 7.33
C GLN A 28 11.66 -8.43 5.92
N ASN A 29 12.67 -7.60 5.72
CA ASN A 29 12.92 -6.93 4.45
C ASN A 29 12.99 -7.91 3.27
N SER A 30 13.85 -8.93 3.32
CA SER A 30 14.00 -9.88 2.22
C SER A 30 12.74 -10.73 1.98
N PRO A 31 12.13 -11.37 3.01
CA PRO A 31 10.92 -12.15 2.81
C PRO A 31 9.72 -11.30 2.39
N PHE A 32 9.54 -10.08 2.91
CA PHE A 32 8.44 -9.20 2.50
C PHE A 32 8.60 -8.75 1.05
N ARG A 33 9.81 -8.34 0.66
CA ARG A 33 10.10 -8.01 -0.74
C ARG A 33 9.76 -9.18 -1.67
N ARG A 34 10.23 -10.40 -1.34
CA ARG A 34 9.94 -11.59 -2.15
C ARG A 34 8.43 -11.87 -2.24
N ALA A 35 7.71 -11.73 -1.15
CA ALA A 35 6.26 -11.90 -1.14
C ALA A 35 5.56 -10.89 -2.06
N TRP A 36 6.01 -9.62 -2.07
CA TRP A 36 5.50 -8.60 -2.98
C TRP A 36 5.86 -8.86 -4.45
N GLU A 37 7.08 -9.30 -4.74
CA GLU A 37 7.48 -9.71 -6.09
C GLU A 37 6.60 -10.85 -6.61
N LEU A 38 6.34 -11.86 -5.79
CA LEU A 38 5.46 -12.98 -6.15
C LEU A 38 4.00 -12.52 -6.29
N ASN A 39 3.54 -11.61 -5.44
CA ASN A 39 2.20 -11.02 -5.56
C ASN A 39 2.06 -10.27 -6.89
N LEU A 40 3.03 -9.43 -7.23
CA LEU A 40 3.02 -8.68 -8.49
C LEU A 40 2.90 -9.61 -9.70
N LEU A 41 3.66 -10.69 -9.75
CA LEU A 41 3.59 -11.68 -10.82
C LEU A 41 2.21 -12.36 -10.90
N ARG A 42 1.59 -12.69 -9.76
CA ARG A 42 0.23 -13.26 -9.72
C ARG A 42 -0.81 -12.25 -10.20
N SER A 43 -0.71 -11.00 -9.74
CA SER A 43 -1.62 -9.91 -10.12
C SER A 43 -1.58 -9.64 -11.63
N LEU A 44 -0.37 -9.64 -12.23
CA LEU A 44 -0.22 -9.46 -13.67
C LEU A 44 -0.82 -10.64 -14.46
N ARG A 45 -0.59 -11.87 -14.02
CA ARG A 45 -1.19 -13.06 -14.63
C ARG A 45 -2.71 -13.03 -14.52
N GLU A 46 -3.25 -12.66 -13.37
CA GLU A 46 -4.71 -12.52 -13.19
C GLU A 46 -5.31 -11.48 -14.13
N LEU A 47 -4.66 -10.33 -14.31
CA LEU A 47 -5.09 -9.30 -15.27
C LEU A 47 -5.03 -9.80 -16.71
N GLU A 48 -4.02 -10.60 -17.07
CA GLU A 48 -3.88 -11.23 -18.38
C GLU A 48 -5.02 -12.24 -18.64
N ASP A 49 -5.29 -13.12 -17.66
CA ASP A 49 -6.38 -14.11 -17.76
C ASP A 49 -7.75 -13.43 -17.92
N LEU A 50 -7.97 -12.32 -17.21
CA LEU A 50 -9.21 -11.54 -17.33
C LEU A 50 -9.33 -10.86 -18.69
N ALA A 51 -8.24 -10.35 -19.25
CA ALA A 51 -8.22 -9.76 -20.58
C ALA A 51 -8.51 -10.83 -21.66
N ALA A 52 -7.87 -12.00 -21.56
CA ALA A 52 -8.09 -13.11 -22.48
C ALA A 52 -9.52 -13.67 -22.40
N GLY A 53 -10.12 -13.71 -21.20
CA GLY A 53 -11.51 -14.14 -21.02
C GLY A 53 -12.53 -13.13 -21.57
N ALA A 54 -12.20 -11.84 -21.60
CA ALA A 54 -13.06 -10.80 -22.17
C ALA A 54 -13.07 -10.83 -23.73
N ASP A 55 -11.95 -11.27 -24.33
CA ASP A 55 -11.80 -11.41 -25.79
C ASP A 55 -12.34 -12.74 -26.33
N SER A 56 -12.73 -13.69 -25.46
CA SER A 56 -13.36 -14.92 -25.89
C SER A 56 -14.77 -14.60 -26.37
N PRO A 57 -15.13 -14.84 -27.67
CA PRO A 57 -16.50 -14.70 -28.13
C PRO A 57 -17.36 -15.62 -27.26
N SER A 58 -18.52 -15.14 -26.82
CA SER A 58 -19.55 -16.02 -26.24
C SER A 58 -19.63 -17.25 -27.14
N PRO A 59 -19.64 -18.49 -26.59
CA PRO A 59 -19.81 -19.64 -27.46
C PRO A 59 -21.02 -19.37 -28.30
N ASP A 60 -20.79 -19.17 -29.60
CA ASP A 60 -21.86 -19.07 -30.58
C ASP A 60 -22.76 -20.27 -30.34
N VAL A 61 -23.95 -20.00 -29.81
CA VAL A 61 -25.03 -20.94 -29.93
C VAL A 61 -25.26 -20.97 -31.47
N ASN A 62 -24.61 -21.93 -32.14
CA ASN A 62 -24.90 -22.24 -33.51
C ASN A 62 -26.38 -22.58 -33.59
N GLY A 63 -27.19 -21.52 -33.63
CA GLY A 63 -28.62 -21.59 -33.91
C GLY A 63 -28.75 -21.96 -35.37
N ASP A 64 -29.05 -23.22 -35.62
CA ASP A 64 -29.59 -23.64 -36.89
C ASP A 64 -30.79 -22.72 -37.26
N PRO A 65 -30.72 -21.94 -38.34
CA PRO A 65 -31.79 -20.99 -38.71
C PRO A 65 -33.10 -21.63 -39.09
N THR A 66 -33.24 -22.96 -39.01
CA THR A 66 -34.44 -23.71 -39.42
C THR A 66 -35.43 -24.00 -38.28
N LEU A 67 -35.21 -23.53 -37.03
CA LEU A 67 -36.08 -23.78 -35.88
C LEU A 67 -36.74 -22.51 -35.28
N CYS A 68 -37.08 -21.52 -36.12
CA CYS A 68 -37.74 -20.29 -35.67
C CYS A 68 -39.28 -20.36 -35.67
N ASP A 69 -39.90 -21.53 -35.54
CA ASP A 69 -41.35 -21.67 -35.50
C ASP A 69 -41.87 -22.55 -34.35
N ALA A 70 -41.39 -22.33 -33.13
CA ALA A 70 -42.04 -22.84 -31.93
C ALA A 70 -42.21 -21.70 -30.90
N ALA A 71 -43.47 -21.29 -30.70
CA ALA A 71 -43.81 -20.31 -29.67
C ALA A 71 -43.34 -20.78 -28.27
N PRO A 72 -42.77 -19.90 -27.45
CA PRO A 72 -42.29 -20.27 -26.10
C PRO A 72 -43.46 -20.47 -25.18
N VAL A 73 -43.68 -21.71 -24.74
CA VAL A 73 -44.55 -22.04 -23.61
C VAL A 73 -43.69 -21.99 -22.35
N GLY A 74 -43.99 -21.07 -21.48
CA GLY A 74 -43.40 -21.00 -20.12
C GLY A 74 -42.36 -19.90 -19.97
N GLY A 75 -42.81 -18.77 -19.40
CA GLY A 75 -41.95 -17.62 -19.06
C GLY A 75 -40.97 -17.92 -17.93
N ALA A 76 -39.80 -18.44 -18.27
CA ALA A 76 -38.61 -18.30 -17.45
C ALA A 76 -37.83 -17.08 -18.00
N SER A 77 -37.97 -15.95 -17.31
CA SER A 77 -37.08 -14.79 -17.52
C SER A 77 -35.67 -15.25 -17.22
N VAL A 78 -34.90 -15.48 -18.27
CA VAL A 78 -33.43 -15.62 -18.12
C VAL A 78 -32.94 -14.25 -17.69
N ALA A 79 -32.63 -14.08 -16.38
CA ALA A 79 -32.02 -12.88 -15.88
C ALA A 79 -30.76 -12.61 -16.73
N PRO A 80 -30.53 -11.36 -17.19
CA PRO A 80 -29.31 -11.04 -17.92
C PRO A 80 -28.14 -11.47 -17.06
N CYS A 81 -27.21 -12.22 -17.63
CA CYS A 81 -25.95 -12.56 -16.99
C CYS A 81 -25.20 -11.23 -16.76
N GLU A 82 -25.33 -10.66 -15.55
CA GLU A 82 -24.62 -9.43 -15.21
C GLU A 82 -23.13 -9.75 -15.31
N ALA A 83 -22.49 -9.17 -16.32
CA ALA A 83 -21.04 -9.28 -16.48
C ALA A 83 -20.40 -8.78 -15.19
N LYS A 84 -19.59 -9.62 -14.52
CA LYS A 84 -18.88 -9.23 -13.31
C LYS A 84 -18.09 -7.96 -13.59
N PRO A 85 -18.19 -6.92 -12.73
CA PRO A 85 -17.44 -5.69 -12.94
C PRO A 85 -15.93 -6.00 -12.99
N ARG A 86 -15.21 -5.33 -13.88
CA ARG A 86 -13.75 -5.49 -13.98
C ARG A 86 -13.12 -5.24 -12.60
N PRO A 87 -12.02 -5.89 -12.24
CA PRO A 87 -11.36 -5.63 -10.96
C PRO A 87 -10.87 -4.18 -10.89
N PHE A 88 -10.75 -3.68 -9.66
CA PHE A 88 -10.14 -2.39 -9.37
C PHE A 88 -8.64 -2.58 -9.23
N VAL A 89 -7.84 -1.87 -10.01
CA VAL A 89 -6.38 -1.97 -9.99
C VAL A 89 -5.81 -0.90 -9.07
N TYR A 90 -5.23 -1.33 -7.97
CA TYR A 90 -4.59 -0.45 -6.99
C TYR A 90 -3.07 -0.63 -7.04
N ALA A 91 -2.32 0.45 -7.27
CA ALA A 91 -0.86 0.47 -7.24
C ALA A 91 -0.34 1.18 -5.99
N ALA A 92 0.61 0.57 -5.28
CA ALA A 92 1.29 1.16 -4.14
C ALA A 92 2.77 1.39 -4.45
N LEU A 93 3.20 2.64 -4.27
CA LEU A 93 4.58 3.10 -4.35
C LEU A 93 5.04 3.54 -2.96
N GLY A 94 6.34 3.62 -2.77
CA GLY A 94 6.89 4.11 -1.52
C GLY A 94 8.14 3.38 -1.06
N ASP A 95 8.32 3.32 0.24
CA ASP A 95 9.50 2.71 0.84
C ASP A 95 9.19 1.42 1.63
N SER A 96 9.92 1.19 2.70
CA SER A 96 9.75 0.03 3.57
C SER A 96 8.41 0.02 4.31
N ALA A 97 7.80 1.18 4.57
CA ALA A 97 6.48 1.26 5.18
C ALA A 97 5.40 0.75 4.22
N ALA A 98 5.49 1.07 2.92
CA ALA A 98 4.59 0.52 1.90
C ALA A 98 4.76 -1.00 1.70
N GLN A 99 5.91 -1.55 2.08
CA GLN A 99 6.11 -3.01 2.15
C GLN A 99 5.57 -3.62 3.44
N GLY A 100 5.21 -2.81 4.44
CA GLY A 100 4.68 -3.26 5.72
C GLY A 100 5.74 -3.66 6.74
N LEU A 101 7.02 -3.21 6.57
CA LEU A 101 8.06 -3.49 7.55
C LEU A 101 7.67 -2.93 8.91
N GLY A 102 7.89 -3.72 9.97
CA GLY A 102 7.49 -3.37 11.33
C GLY A 102 6.13 -3.94 11.74
N ALA A 103 5.25 -4.27 10.79
CA ALA A 103 4.00 -4.99 11.10
C ALA A 103 4.28 -6.42 11.60
N ALA A 104 3.37 -7.00 12.35
CA ALA A 104 3.49 -8.39 12.82
C ALA A 104 3.42 -9.40 11.65
N SER A 105 2.68 -9.05 10.58
CA SER A 105 2.66 -9.76 9.32
C SER A 105 2.55 -8.78 8.16
N ILE A 106 2.93 -9.23 6.94
CA ILE A 106 2.83 -8.39 5.74
C ILE A 106 1.38 -7.94 5.46
N ALA A 107 0.39 -8.77 5.79
CA ALA A 107 -1.03 -8.46 5.62
C ALA A 107 -1.53 -7.38 6.60
N GLU A 108 -0.79 -7.09 7.67
CA GLU A 108 -1.09 -6.04 8.62
C GLU A 108 -0.48 -4.68 8.28
N GLY A 109 0.29 -4.59 7.18
CA GLY A 109 0.72 -3.32 6.60
C GLY A 109 -0.47 -2.48 6.11
N TYR A 110 -0.28 -1.17 5.95
CA TYR A 110 -1.37 -0.28 5.52
C TYR A 110 -1.83 -0.56 4.07
N VAL A 111 -0.94 -0.97 3.18
CA VAL A 111 -1.24 -1.23 1.77
C VAL A 111 -2.24 -2.38 1.58
N PRO A 112 -2.07 -3.58 2.17
CA PRO A 112 -3.10 -4.62 2.11
C PRO A 112 -4.40 -4.22 2.79
N ARG A 113 -4.35 -3.40 3.85
CA ARG A 113 -5.56 -2.90 4.53
C ARG A 113 -6.33 -1.93 3.65
N ILE A 114 -5.67 -1.05 2.90
CA ILE A 114 -6.33 -0.21 1.89
C ILE A 114 -6.99 -1.08 0.82
N ALA A 115 -6.31 -2.11 0.31
CA ALA A 115 -6.90 -3.02 -0.66
C ALA A 115 -8.18 -3.70 -0.12
N ALA A 116 -8.16 -4.11 1.15
CA ALA A 116 -9.33 -4.65 1.85
C ALA A 116 -10.47 -3.63 1.96
N GLY A 117 -10.16 -2.41 2.37
CA GLY A 117 -11.12 -1.31 2.46
C GLY A 117 -11.77 -0.97 1.12
N LEU A 118 -10.98 -0.99 0.05
CA LEU A 118 -11.48 -0.79 -1.32
C LEU A 118 -12.40 -1.94 -1.76
N GLU A 119 -12.08 -3.20 -1.45
CA GLU A 119 -12.97 -4.33 -1.73
C GLU A 119 -14.31 -4.19 -1.03
N ALA A 120 -14.27 -3.81 0.25
CA ALA A 120 -15.48 -3.61 1.05
C ALA A 120 -16.33 -2.43 0.54
N ALA A 121 -15.70 -1.27 0.28
CA ALA A 121 -16.41 -0.07 -0.15
C ALA A 121 -16.98 -0.18 -1.57
N LEU A 122 -16.26 -0.82 -2.48
CA LEU A 122 -16.64 -0.91 -3.89
C LEU A 122 -17.41 -2.19 -4.23
N SER A 123 -17.51 -3.15 -3.30
CA SER A 123 -18.06 -4.50 -3.56
C SER A 123 -17.45 -5.13 -4.81
N ARG A 124 -16.12 -4.98 -4.95
CA ARG A 124 -15.40 -5.26 -6.18
C ARG A 124 -14.02 -5.82 -5.86
N ARG A 125 -13.58 -6.83 -6.62
CA ARG A 125 -12.23 -7.38 -6.43
C ARG A 125 -11.16 -6.31 -6.66
N VAL A 126 -10.16 -6.27 -5.78
CA VAL A 126 -9.00 -5.38 -5.90
C VAL A 126 -7.76 -6.19 -6.28
N ILE A 127 -7.13 -5.82 -7.39
CA ILE A 127 -5.83 -6.33 -7.80
C ILE A 127 -4.77 -5.34 -7.34
N LEU A 128 -3.91 -5.77 -6.42
CA LEU A 128 -2.89 -4.93 -5.80
C LEU A 128 -1.54 -5.13 -6.47
N LEU A 129 -0.96 -4.03 -6.93
CA LEU A 129 0.37 -3.92 -7.53
C LEU A 129 1.27 -3.12 -6.59
N ASN A 130 2.04 -3.78 -5.74
CA ASN A 130 2.98 -3.10 -4.86
C ASN A 130 4.38 -3.09 -5.51
N VAL A 131 4.82 -1.91 -5.96
CA VAL A 131 6.15 -1.68 -6.55
C VAL A 131 7.07 -0.86 -5.63
N SER A 132 6.71 -0.73 -4.36
CA SER A 132 7.51 -0.04 -3.35
C SER A 132 8.87 -0.71 -3.14
N LEU A 133 9.85 0.09 -2.70
CA LEU A 133 11.23 -0.35 -2.53
C LEU A 133 11.73 -0.02 -1.12
N SER A 134 12.07 -1.03 -0.32
CA SER A 134 12.65 -0.81 1.00
C SER A 134 13.91 0.06 0.92
N GLY A 135 13.99 1.10 1.75
CA GLY A 135 15.03 2.13 1.65
C GLY A 135 14.79 3.14 0.53
N GLY A 136 13.62 3.09 -0.12
CA GLY A 136 13.23 4.00 -1.20
C GLY A 136 13.25 5.47 -0.79
N THR A 137 13.63 6.33 -1.74
CA THR A 137 13.68 7.79 -1.61
C THR A 137 12.83 8.42 -2.71
N ALA A 138 12.56 9.71 -2.63
CA ALA A 138 11.85 10.44 -3.69
C ALA A 138 12.55 10.25 -5.06
N GLU A 139 13.88 10.23 -5.09
CA GLU A 139 14.64 9.94 -6.31
C GLU A 139 14.38 8.52 -6.83
N SER A 140 14.33 7.52 -5.93
CA SER A 140 14.07 6.14 -6.34
C SER A 140 12.64 5.92 -6.86
N VAL A 141 11.67 6.73 -6.42
CA VAL A 141 10.32 6.72 -7.00
C VAL A 141 10.40 7.10 -8.48
N LEU A 142 11.10 8.19 -8.82
CA LEU A 142 11.26 8.68 -10.20
C LEU A 142 12.08 7.73 -11.07
N THR A 143 13.18 7.20 -10.54
CA THR A 143 14.17 6.47 -11.35
C THR A 143 13.92 4.97 -11.43
N SER A 144 13.05 4.43 -10.56
CA SER A 144 12.83 3.00 -10.45
C SER A 144 11.35 2.63 -10.42
N GLN A 145 10.57 3.17 -9.46
CA GLN A 145 9.22 2.68 -9.21
C GLN A 145 8.21 3.14 -10.29
N LEU A 146 8.24 4.43 -10.68
CA LEU A 146 7.39 4.93 -11.77
C LEU A 146 7.72 4.27 -13.12
N PRO A 147 8.99 4.14 -13.54
CA PRO A 147 9.34 3.37 -14.73
C PRO A 147 8.89 1.89 -14.65
N GLN A 148 9.04 1.25 -13.49
CA GLN A 148 8.57 -0.12 -13.30
C GLN A 148 7.05 -0.19 -13.48
N LEU A 149 6.28 0.69 -12.83
CA LEU A 149 4.82 0.74 -12.93
C LEU A 149 4.39 0.98 -14.38
N ALA A 150 4.98 1.93 -15.07
CA ALA A 150 4.69 2.22 -16.47
C ALA A 150 5.03 1.06 -17.43
N GLY A 151 6.02 0.24 -17.05
CA GLY A 151 6.42 -0.94 -17.81
C GLY A 151 5.55 -2.18 -17.57
N LEU A 152 4.63 -2.18 -16.60
CA LEU A 152 3.81 -3.35 -16.30
C LEU A 152 2.83 -3.64 -17.45
N ARG A 153 2.72 -4.92 -17.78
CA ARG A 153 1.83 -5.43 -18.84
C ARG A 153 1.05 -6.63 -18.36
N ALA A 154 -0.18 -6.71 -18.86
CA ALA A 154 -1.03 -7.89 -18.79
C ALA A 154 -1.23 -8.37 -20.23
N GLY A 155 -0.51 -9.41 -20.63
CA GLY A 155 -0.38 -9.78 -22.03
C GLY A 155 0.23 -8.64 -22.87
N ALA A 156 -0.45 -8.21 -23.92
CA ALA A 156 -0.03 -7.11 -24.78
C ALA A 156 -0.37 -5.71 -24.23
N ALA A 157 -1.34 -5.61 -23.31
CA ALA A 157 -1.87 -4.34 -22.82
C ALA A 157 -0.99 -3.75 -21.69
N HIS A 158 -0.85 -2.42 -21.66
CA HIS A 158 -0.30 -1.73 -20.49
C HIS A 158 -1.30 -1.78 -19.33
N VAL A 159 -0.77 -2.00 -18.13
CA VAL A 159 -1.58 -1.93 -16.91
C VAL A 159 -1.72 -0.48 -16.49
N VAL A 160 -2.96 -0.02 -16.38
CA VAL A 160 -3.28 1.33 -15.88
C VAL A 160 -3.98 1.18 -14.53
N PRO A 161 -3.39 1.68 -13.44
CA PRO A 161 -4.03 1.63 -12.12
C PRO A 161 -5.23 2.59 -12.05
N ASP A 162 -6.27 2.16 -11.34
CA ASP A 162 -7.42 3.01 -11.00
C ASP A 162 -7.08 3.96 -9.85
N LEU A 163 -6.13 3.59 -9.00
CA LEU A 163 -5.63 4.36 -7.85
C LEU A 163 -4.15 4.12 -7.65
N VAL A 164 -3.43 5.17 -7.29
CA VAL A 164 -2.04 5.09 -6.80
C VAL A 164 -1.95 5.64 -5.39
N THR A 165 -1.24 4.95 -4.49
CA THR A 165 -0.80 5.53 -3.22
C THR A 165 0.72 5.65 -3.18
N LEU A 166 1.22 6.70 -2.54
CA LEU A 166 2.64 6.96 -2.35
C LEU A 166 2.92 7.37 -0.91
N ASP A 167 3.89 6.70 -0.31
CA ASP A 167 4.44 7.04 1.00
C ASP A 167 5.98 6.97 0.92
N VAL A 168 6.62 8.14 0.89
CA VAL A 168 8.07 8.28 0.74
C VAL A 168 8.58 9.54 1.42
N GLY A 169 9.85 9.58 1.74
CA GLY A 169 10.51 10.75 2.32
C GLY A 169 11.15 10.48 3.68
N GLY A 170 10.70 9.45 4.41
CA GLY A 170 11.32 9.06 5.67
C GLY A 170 12.82 8.77 5.56
N ASN A 171 13.25 8.11 4.49
CA ASN A 171 14.66 7.86 4.21
C ASN A 171 15.39 9.14 3.78
N ASP A 172 14.72 10.05 3.05
CA ASP A 172 15.28 11.32 2.58
C ASP A 172 15.63 12.25 3.76
N VAL A 173 14.93 12.14 4.90
CA VAL A 173 15.28 12.87 6.13
C VAL A 173 16.73 12.60 6.55
N SER A 174 17.22 11.38 6.34
CA SER A 174 18.58 10.96 6.71
C SER A 174 19.65 11.38 5.70
N LEU A 175 19.26 11.86 4.51
CA LEU A 175 20.18 12.28 3.46
C LEU A 175 20.62 13.73 3.65
N SER A 176 21.65 13.95 4.46
CA SER A 176 22.13 15.29 4.82
C SER A 176 22.60 16.14 3.62
N ARG A 177 22.96 15.51 2.50
CA ARG A 177 23.37 16.20 1.27
C ARG A 177 22.22 16.64 0.39
N LEU A 178 21.02 16.09 0.59
CA LEU A 178 19.81 16.49 -0.13
C LEU A 178 19.25 17.76 0.52
N SER A 179 19.24 18.88 -0.19
CA SER A 179 18.60 20.10 0.31
C SER A 179 17.08 19.95 0.35
N VAL A 180 16.39 20.80 1.11
CA VAL A 180 14.91 20.83 1.12
C VAL A 180 14.37 21.24 -0.23
N GLU A 181 15.04 22.16 -0.91
CA GLU A 181 14.71 22.66 -2.24
C GLU A 181 14.85 21.56 -3.31
N ASP A 182 15.94 20.78 -3.27
CA ASP A 182 16.13 19.65 -4.18
C ASP A 182 15.07 18.57 -3.94
N PHE A 183 14.77 18.26 -2.67
CA PHE A 183 13.69 17.33 -2.34
C PHE A 183 12.33 17.83 -2.84
N ALA A 184 12.04 19.13 -2.67
CA ALA A 184 10.80 19.72 -3.18
C ALA A 184 10.71 19.59 -4.72
N GLY A 185 11.83 19.80 -5.43
CA GLY A 185 11.93 19.58 -6.88
C GLY A 185 11.68 18.12 -7.28
N LEU A 186 12.19 17.15 -6.49
CA LEU A 186 11.92 15.73 -6.70
C LEU A 186 10.43 15.42 -6.49
N MET A 187 9.82 15.89 -5.40
CA MET A 187 8.41 15.63 -5.09
C MET A 187 7.47 16.30 -6.09
N ASP A 188 7.82 17.49 -6.59
CA ASP A 188 7.06 18.14 -7.67
C ASP A 188 7.02 17.27 -8.93
N ARG A 189 8.16 16.68 -9.30
CA ARG A 189 8.24 15.75 -10.42
C ARG A 189 7.48 14.44 -10.15
N VAL A 190 7.66 13.85 -8.96
CA VAL A 190 6.97 12.63 -8.56
C VAL A 190 5.46 12.83 -8.68
N CYS A 191 4.89 13.83 -8.01
CA CYS A 191 3.43 14.06 -8.02
C CYS A 191 2.89 14.36 -9.44
N ARG A 192 3.68 15.02 -10.28
CA ARG A 192 3.32 15.26 -11.69
C ARG A 192 3.26 13.98 -12.52
N GLU A 193 4.15 13.02 -12.24
CA GLU A 193 4.32 11.80 -13.02
C GLU A 193 3.49 10.61 -12.47
N LEU A 194 2.82 10.77 -11.32
CA LEU A 194 1.89 9.74 -10.80
C LEU A 194 0.74 9.51 -11.80
N PRO A 195 0.46 8.26 -12.19
CA PRO A 195 -0.65 7.97 -13.10
C PRO A 195 -2.00 7.97 -12.38
N GLY A 196 -3.01 8.63 -12.96
CA GLY A 196 -4.41 8.60 -12.51
C GLY A 196 -4.65 9.27 -11.15
N PRO A 197 -5.76 8.96 -10.49
CA PRO A 197 -6.03 9.39 -9.13
C PRO A 197 -4.95 8.91 -8.17
N ALA A 198 -4.36 9.84 -7.42
CA ALA A 198 -3.27 9.53 -6.51
C ALA A 198 -3.52 10.10 -5.11
N VAL A 199 -3.09 9.37 -4.08
CA VAL A 199 -3.06 9.80 -2.68
C VAL A 199 -1.64 9.67 -2.16
N VAL A 200 -1.09 10.77 -1.67
CA VAL A 200 0.27 10.89 -1.17
C VAL A 200 0.24 11.12 0.34
N ALA A 201 1.07 10.43 1.08
CA ALA A 201 1.30 10.71 2.49
C ALA A 201 2.53 11.60 2.68
N ASN A 202 2.46 12.55 3.63
CA ASN A 202 3.63 13.25 4.11
C ASN A 202 4.35 12.42 5.19
N ILE A 203 5.47 12.94 5.71
CA ILE A 203 6.34 12.21 6.65
C ILE A 203 5.81 12.41 8.07
N PRO A 204 5.59 11.34 8.86
CA PRO A 204 5.24 11.48 10.27
C PRO A 204 6.36 12.18 11.07
N THR A 205 6.02 12.68 12.26
CA THR A 205 7.00 13.37 13.10
C THR A 205 8.20 12.47 13.44
N PHE A 206 9.38 13.07 13.52
CA PHE A 206 10.60 12.40 13.98
C PHE A 206 10.95 12.77 15.44
N LYS A 207 9.98 13.26 16.23
CA LYS A 207 10.20 13.55 17.65
C LYS A 207 10.63 12.28 18.40
N PRO A 208 11.59 12.37 19.33
CA PRO A 208 12.32 13.57 19.78
C PRO A 208 13.68 13.77 19.09
N LEU A 209 13.87 13.24 17.88
CA LEU A 209 15.15 13.28 17.18
C LEU A 209 15.50 14.71 16.72
N ALA A 210 16.79 15.03 16.61
CA ALA A 210 17.26 16.31 16.04
C ALA A 210 16.83 16.53 14.59
N SER A 211 16.48 15.45 13.86
CA SER A 211 15.97 15.49 12.49
C SER A 211 14.49 15.86 12.36
N ALA A 212 13.75 16.05 13.48
CA ALA A 212 12.32 16.35 13.46
C ALA A 212 12.00 17.62 12.67
N GLU A 213 12.77 18.71 12.84
CA GLU A 213 12.59 19.94 12.07
C GLU A 213 12.79 19.72 10.56
N ARG A 214 13.79 18.92 10.19
CA ARG A 214 14.02 18.57 8.79
C ARG A 214 12.86 17.74 8.23
N ALA A 215 12.37 16.75 8.97
CA ALA A 215 11.21 15.94 8.59
C ALA A 215 9.99 16.81 8.33
N ALA A 216 9.70 17.78 9.21
CA ALA A 216 8.59 18.71 9.03
C ALA A 216 8.75 19.58 7.76
N ARG A 217 9.97 20.06 7.46
CA ARG A 217 10.22 20.83 6.23
C ARG A 217 10.08 19.98 4.96
N LEU A 218 10.50 18.72 4.98
CA LEU A 218 10.28 17.80 3.86
C LEU A 218 8.79 17.45 3.72
N SER A 219 8.05 17.28 4.83
CA SER A 219 6.58 17.10 4.80
C SER A 219 5.89 18.28 4.12
N ALA A 220 6.24 19.51 4.48
CA ALA A 220 5.69 20.70 3.84
C ALA A 220 5.96 20.75 2.33
N ALA A 221 7.09 20.22 1.87
CA ALA A 221 7.38 20.11 0.44
C ALA A 221 6.50 19.05 -0.25
N ILE A 222 6.20 17.93 0.41
CA ILE A 222 5.24 16.93 -0.07
C ILE A 222 3.85 17.55 -0.18
N ASP A 223 3.39 18.26 0.86
CA ASP A 223 2.08 18.89 0.89
C ASP A 223 1.92 19.89 -0.27
N ALA A 224 2.94 20.72 -0.51
CA ALA A 224 2.94 21.68 -1.60
C ALA A 224 2.87 20.97 -2.98
N ALA A 225 3.63 19.90 -3.17
CA ALA A 225 3.63 19.14 -4.41
C ALA A 225 2.28 18.41 -4.63
N ALA A 226 1.75 17.74 -3.60
CA ALA A 226 0.45 17.06 -3.67
C ALA A 226 -0.68 18.05 -4.03
N LYS A 227 -0.73 19.19 -3.36
CA LYS A 227 -1.70 20.24 -3.64
C LYS A 227 -1.57 20.80 -5.06
N LYS A 228 -0.34 21.06 -5.53
CA LYS A 228 -0.07 21.60 -6.86
C LYS A 228 -0.56 20.67 -7.97
N HIS A 229 -0.41 19.37 -7.79
CA HIS A 229 -0.74 18.35 -8.78
C HIS A 229 -2.09 17.67 -8.54
N GLY A 230 -2.91 18.13 -7.58
CA GLY A 230 -4.25 17.62 -7.33
C GLY A 230 -4.28 16.20 -6.74
N CYS A 231 -3.20 15.78 -6.08
CA CYS A 231 -3.18 14.53 -5.33
C CYS A 231 -3.95 14.68 -4.00
N GLY A 232 -4.62 13.62 -3.55
CA GLY A 232 -5.08 13.55 -2.18
C GLY A 232 -3.90 13.54 -1.21
N LEU A 233 -4.04 14.19 -0.05
CA LEU A 233 -2.98 14.26 0.95
C LEU A 233 -3.41 13.55 2.24
N VAL A 234 -2.56 12.65 2.72
CA VAL A 234 -2.63 12.06 4.06
C VAL A 234 -1.61 12.77 4.95
N ASP A 235 -2.10 13.57 5.90
CA ASP A 235 -1.25 14.34 6.80
C ASP A 235 -0.82 13.51 8.02
N LEU A 236 0.20 12.67 7.82
CA LEU A 236 0.79 11.87 8.89
C LEU A 236 1.56 12.72 9.89
N LEU A 237 2.09 13.88 9.46
CA LEU A 237 2.80 14.81 10.33
C LEU A 237 1.86 15.35 11.40
N ASP A 238 0.73 15.93 11.00
CA ASP A 238 -0.23 16.54 11.93
C ASP A 238 -0.76 15.51 12.93
N VAL A 239 -1.19 14.36 12.44
CA VAL A 239 -1.71 13.26 13.30
C VAL A 239 -0.67 12.78 14.30
N SER A 240 0.59 12.65 13.89
CA SER A 240 1.65 12.20 14.79
C SER A 240 2.17 13.30 15.73
N GLU A 241 2.11 14.57 15.32
CA GLU A 241 2.45 15.72 16.19
C GLU A 241 1.41 16.02 17.26
N ALA A 242 0.15 15.70 17.00
CA ALA A 242 -0.94 15.83 17.99
C ALA A 242 -0.76 14.89 19.19
N MET A 243 0.06 13.85 19.06
CA MET A 243 0.35 12.92 20.13
C MET A 243 1.42 13.45 21.09
N SER A 244 1.35 13.05 22.36
CA SER A 244 2.50 13.26 23.26
C SER A 244 3.71 12.47 22.77
N THR A 245 4.93 12.98 22.99
CA THR A 245 6.17 12.28 22.60
C THR A 245 6.24 10.86 23.16
N ARG A 246 5.77 10.66 24.40
CA ARG A 246 5.74 9.33 25.03
C ARG A 246 4.79 8.38 24.31
N GLU A 247 3.60 8.84 24.02
CA GLU A 247 2.58 8.07 23.30
C GLU A 247 3.09 7.69 21.92
N TYR A 248 3.60 8.66 21.17
CA TYR A 248 4.19 8.43 19.85
C TYR A 248 5.28 7.35 19.88
N ILE A 249 6.26 7.46 20.79
CA ILE A 249 7.35 6.47 20.91
C ILE A 249 6.81 5.08 21.25
N VAL A 250 5.83 4.97 22.15
CA VAL A 250 5.36 3.67 22.65
C VAL A 250 4.41 2.98 21.70
N THR A 251 3.57 3.73 20.98
CA THR A 251 2.49 3.16 20.17
C THR A 251 2.77 3.15 18.68
N HIS A 252 3.46 4.18 18.19
CA HIS A 252 3.70 4.34 16.75
C HIS A 252 4.68 3.30 16.21
N HIS A 253 5.79 3.08 16.90
CA HIS A 253 6.90 2.32 16.36
C HIS A 253 6.80 0.82 16.62
N ALA A 254 7.31 0.07 15.66
CA ALA A 254 7.69 -1.32 15.86
C ALA A 254 8.90 -1.42 16.80
N ALA A 255 9.35 -2.63 17.07
CA ALA A 255 10.45 -2.87 18.02
C ALA A 255 11.81 -2.29 17.61
N ASP A 256 11.99 -1.90 16.35
CA ASP A 256 13.21 -1.26 15.84
C ASP A 256 13.22 0.26 16.06
N MET A 257 12.15 0.83 16.58
CA MET A 257 12.00 2.27 16.86
C MET A 257 12.11 3.15 15.60
N PHE A 258 11.84 2.57 14.44
CA PHE A 258 11.89 3.27 13.16
C PHE A 258 10.63 3.02 12.32
N HIS A 259 10.31 1.75 12.07
CA HIS A 259 9.12 1.41 11.27
C HIS A 259 7.85 1.49 12.10
N PRO A 260 6.71 1.81 11.48
CA PRO A 260 5.41 1.78 12.14
C PRO A 260 5.03 0.39 12.66
N SER A 261 4.28 0.34 13.76
CA SER A 261 3.67 -0.88 14.27
C SER A 261 2.42 -1.26 13.48
N SER A 262 1.91 -2.51 13.64
CA SER A 262 0.64 -2.93 13.03
C SER A 262 -0.53 -2.01 13.41
N ALA A 263 -0.56 -1.50 14.65
CA ALA A 263 -1.60 -0.58 15.11
C ALA A 263 -1.55 0.75 14.34
N TRP A 264 -0.33 1.26 14.07
CA TRP A 264 -0.17 2.48 13.29
C TRP A 264 -0.44 2.28 11.81
N TYR A 265 -0.09 1.15 11.25
CA TYR A 265 -0.51 0.81 9.89
C TYR A 265 -2.02 0.71 9.73
N SER A 266 -2.74 0.27 10.78
CA SER A 266 -4.20 0.35 10.78
C SER A 266 -4.67 1.80 10.69
N ARG A 267 -4.10 2.68 11.53
CA ARG A 267 -4.45 4.11 11.50
C ARG A 267 -4.07 4.78 10.17
N TRP A 268 -2.93 4.44 9.59
CA TRP A 268 -2.57 4.95 8.26
C TRP A 268 -3.59 4.51 7.20
N ALA A 269 -3.96 3.23 7.21
CA ALA A 269 -4.96 2.73 6.27
C ALA A 269 -6.30 3.48 6.37
N GLU A 270 -6.77 3.80 7.59
CA GLU A 270 -7.95 4.63 7.82
C GLU A 270 -7.80 6.01 7.16
N LEU A 271 -6.69 6.70 7.43
CA LEU A 271 -6.41 8.03 6.87
C LEU A 271 -6.33 8.01 5.34
N PHE A 272 -5.68 7.00 4.76
CA PHE A 272 -5.67 6.81 3.31
C PHE A 272 -7.08 6.58 2.78
N MET A 273 -7.87 5.70 3.41
CA MET A 273 -9.23 5.41 2.98
C MET A 273 -10.16 6.63 3.07
N GLU A 274 -9.97 7.51 4.05
CA GLU A 274 -10.68 8.79 4.12
C GLU A 274 -10.40 9.68 2.89
N GLN A 275 -9.14 9.77 2.45
CA GLN A 275 -8.78 10.55 1.25
C GLN A 275 -9.27 9.87 -0.04
N ILE A 276 -9.10 8.56 -0.14
CA ILE A 276 -9.58 7.77 -1.28
C ILE A 276 -11.11 7.91 -1.42
N ALA A 277 -11.83 7.80 -0.29
CA ALA A 277 -13.29 7.95 -0.27
C ALA A 277 -13.74 9.32 -0.79
N ARG A 278 -13.02 10.40 -0.46
CA ARG A 278 -13.28 11.75 -1.01
C ARG A 278 -13.08 11.83 -2.52
N ILE A 279 -12.03 11.19 -3.04
CA ILE A 279 -11.72 11.20 -4.48
C ILE A 279 -12.76 10.41 -5.27
N PHE A 280 -13.19 9.25 -4.76
CA PHE A 280 -14.10 8.36 -5.46
C PHE A 280 -15.58 8.53 -5.10
N GLY A 281 -15.91 9.38 -4.12
CA GLY A 281 -17.28 9.72 -3.77
C GLY A 281 -18.05 8.62 -3.03
N PHE A 282 -17.38 7.81 -2.20
CA PHE A 282 -18.03 6.81 -1.36
C PHE A 282 -17.81 7.09 0.15
N ALA A 283 -18.61 6.50 1.02
CA ALA A 283 -18.40 6.55 2.46
C ALA A 283 -17.25 5.61 2.86
N PRO A 284 -16.23 6.07 3.62
CA PRO A 284 -15.15 5.19 4.06
C PRO A 284 -15.75 4.06 4.94
N PRO A 285 -15.32 2.80 4.73
CA PRO A 285 -15.79 1.69 5.57
C PRO A 285 -15.18 1.78 6.97
N ASP A 286 -15.83 1.17 7.96
CA ASP A 286 -15.21 0.94 9.26
C ASP A 286 -14.06 -0.08 9.11
N MET A 287 -12.83 0.42 9.08
CA MET A 287 -11.65 -0.39 8.83
C MET A 287 -11.40 -1.47 9.91
N ALA A 288 -12.02 -1.34 11.09
CA ALA A 288 -11.94 -2.36 12.14
C ALA A 288 -12.79 -3.61 11.82
N GLU A 289 -13.84 -3.45 11.02
CA GLU A 289 -14.75 -4.52 10.64
C GLU A 289 -14.47 -5.09 9.25
N VAL A 290 -13.56 -4.46 8.49
CA VAL A 290 -13.20 -4.92 7.14
C VAL A 290 -12.44 -6.25 7.21
N PRO A 291 -12.91 -7.31 6.52
CA PRO A 291 -12.16 -8.57 6.44
C PRO A 291 -10.83 -8.36 5.71
N ALA A 292 -9.89 -9.28 5.92
CA ALA A 292 -8.61 -9.21 5.20
C ALA A 292 -8.83 -9.20 3.68
N TRP A 293 -7.99 -8.45 2.96
CA TRP A 293 -7.98 -8.40 1.50
C TRP A 293 -7.99 -9.81 0.88
N SER A 294 -8.82 -10.02 -0.12
CA SER A 294 -9.01 -11.34 -0.74
C SER A 294 -7.71 -11.96 -1.29
N GLY A 295 -6.76 -11.12 -1.74
CA GLY A 295 -5.44 -11.55 -2.20
C GLY A 295 -4.41 -11.79 -1.08
N ALA A 296 -4.72 -11.50 0.19
CA ALA A 296 -3.77 -11.60 1.31
C ALA A 296 -3.21 -13.02 1.52
N ALA A 297 -3.98 -14.06 1.19
CA ALA A 297 -3.50 -15.44 1.25
C ALA A 297 -2.27 -15.70 0.38
N GLY A 298 -2.06 -14.88 -0.65
CA GLY A 298 -0.88 -14.90 -1.51
C GLY A 298 0.36 -14.22 -0.94
N LEU A 299 0.20 -13.43 0.13
CA LEU A 299 1.31 -12.70 0.80
C LEU A 299 1.96 -13.56 1.90
N ARG A 300 2.12 -14.85 1.70
CA ARG A 300 2.78 -15.71 2.70
C ARG A 300 4.28 -15.48 2.68
N VAL A 301 4.82 -15.29 3.86
CA VAL A 301 6.27 -15.28 4.14
C VAL A 301 6.64 -16.70 4.54
N GLU A 302 7.40 -17.41 3.70
CA GLU A 302 7.98 -18.70 4.01
C GLU A 302 9.26 -18.55 4.83
#